data_a4f4a72fdb0a95e45b40305d9435e821
#
_entry.id   a4f4a72fdb0a95e45b40305d9435e821
#
_cell.length_a   1.000
_cell.length_b   1.000
_cell.length_c   1.000
_cell.angle_alpha   90.00
_cell.angle_beta   90.00
_cell.angle_gamma   90.00
#
_symmetry.space_group_name_H-M   'P 1'
#
loop_
_entity.id
_entity.type
_entity.pdbx_description
1 polymer ?
#
loop_
_entity_poly.entity_id
_entity_poly.type
_entity_poly.pdbx_seq_one_letter_code
_entity_poly.pdbx_strand_id
1 'polypeptide(L)'
;DTSGSEGTLARIVSIDERKSVLVRTVDDAAQFERNIASNIDQLVIVAAAANPEPRRGLIDRFLVSAFTEGIDPILVITKTDLEEAPDFVKEYESIGVKCLSTKIGGDLNELHSLLNGKVSVLVGHSGVGKSTLLNQLTEADRETGDVNDVTGRGRHTSSSAYAVALKDFPGQNADANSWLIDTPG
;
A
#
# COMPACT_ATOMS: atom_id res chain seq x y z
N ASP A 1 11.20 -25.04 -5.99
CA ASP A 1 11.59 -25.61 -7.27
C ASP A 1 10.33 -25.91 -8.08
N THR A 2 10.14 -25.20 -9.18
CA THR A 2 9.01 -25.35 -10.11
C THR A 2 9.42 -26.06 -11.40
N SER A 3 10.53 -26.81 -11.38
CA SER A 3 11.09 -27.51 -12.54
C SER A 3 10.34 -28.82 -12.91
N GLY A 4 9.17 -29.06 -12.32
CA GLY A 4 8.34 -30.21 -12.64
C GLY A 4 7.54 -30.03 -13.92
N SER A 5 7.32 -31.13 -14.68
CA SER A 5 6.38 -31.17 -15.81
C SER A 5 4.94 -30.93 -15.34
N GLU A 6 4.07 -30.45 -16.22
CA GLU A 6 2.65 -30.21 -15.96
C GLU A 6 1.99 -31.45 -15.29
N GLY A 7 1.38 -31.25 -14.11
CA GLY A 7 0.79 -32.33 -13.30
C GLY A 7 1.68 -32.88 -12.17
N THR A 8 2.92 -32.41 -12.02
CA THR A 8 3.78 -32.81 -10.90
C THR A 8 3.49 -31.97 -9.67
N LEU A 9 3.31 -32.59 -8.50
CA LEU A 9 3.14 -31.90 -7.23
C LEU A 9 4.42 -31.12 -6.88
N ALA A 10 4.31 -29.80 -6.71
CA ALA A 10 5.39 -28.99 -6.21
C ALA A 10 5.65 -29.30 -4.72
N ARG A 11 6.93 -29.41 -4.33
CA ARG A 11 7.34 -29.61 -2.94
C ARG A 11 8.12 -28.41 -2.46
N ILE A 12 7.72 -27.84 -1.32
CA ILE A 12 8.52 -26.85 -0.61
C ILE A 12 9.76 -27.55 -0.05
N VAL A 13 10.94 -27.14 -0.45
CA VAL A 13 12.23 -27.74 -0.06
C VAL A 13 12.88 -26.94 1.07
N SER A 14 12.75 -25.63 1.04
CA SER A 14 13.28 -24.70 2.06
C SER A 14 12.45 -23.43 2.12
N ILE A 15 12.52 -22.75 3.25
CA ILE A 15 11.99 -21.40 3.44
C ILE A 15 13.18 -20.54 3.87
N ASP A 16 13.51 -19.54 3.06
CA ASP A 16 14.62 -18.62 3.35
C ASP A 16 14.23 -17.62 4.45
N GLU A 17 15.23 -17.01 5.10
CA GLU A 17 15.02 -15.95 6.06
C GLU A 17 14.37 -14.72 5.41
N ARG A 18 13.46 -14.08 6.16
CA ARG A 18 12.76 -12.89 5.68
C ARG A 18 13.69 -11.69 5.78
N LYS A 19 13.70 -10.85 4.73
CA LYS A 19 14.49 -9.61 4.69
C LYS A 19 13.80 -8.47 5.44
N SER A 20 12.48 -8.43 5.40
CA SER A 20 11.64 -7.45 6.08
C SER A 20 10.29 -8.07 6.44
N VAL A 21 9.64 -7.58 7.50
CA VAL A 21 8.32 -8.05 7.93
C VAL A 21 7.48 -6.86 8.36
N LEU A 22 6.35 -6.62 7.69
CA LEU A 22 5.37 -5.66 8.16
C LEU A 22 4.42 -6.38 9.12
N VAL A 23 4.41 -5.94 10.37
CA VAL A 23 3.54 -6.48 11.42
C VAL A 23 2.42 -5.50 11.78
N ARG A 24 1.28 -6.02 12.19
CA ARG A 24 0.20 -5.26 12.81
C ARG A 24 -0.04 -5.80 14.21
N THR A 25 0.05 -4.96 15.21
CA THR A 25 -0.39 -5.28 16.57
C THR A 25 -1.92 -5.30 16.59
N VAL A 26 -2.53 -6.41 16.96
CA VAL A 26 -3.98 -6.63 16.83
C VAL A 26 -4.73 -6.19 18.08
N ASP A 27 -4.07 -6.14 19.26
CA ASP A 27 -4.66 -5.68 20.51
C ASP A 27 -3.58 -5.31 21.53
N ASP A 28 -3.80 -4.22 22.29
CA ASP A 28 -2.92 -3.79 23.37
C ASP A 28 -2.82 -4.82 24.53
N ALA A 29 -3.80 -5.72 24.63
CA ALA A 29 -3.89 -6.70 25.72
C ALA A 29 -3.24 -8.07 25.42
N ALA A 30 -2.96 -8.42 24.18
CA ALA A 30 -2.62 -9.79 23.80
C ALA A 30 -1.27 -9.97 23.10
N GLN A 31 -0.44 -8.96 22.89
CA GLN A 31 0.88 -9.04 22.21
C GLN A 31 0.91 -9.95 20.95
N PHE A 32 -0.24 -10.14 20.29
CA PHE A 32 -0.28 -10.91 19.06
C PHE A 32 0.03 -9.99 17.88
N GLU A 33 1.24 -10.13 17.36
CA GLU A 33 1.65 -9.53 16.10
C GLU A 33 1.15 -10.39 14.95
N ARG A 34 0.44 -9.79 14.00
CA ARG A 34 0.10 -10.43 12.73
C ARG A 34 1.03 -9.92 11.63
N ASN A 35 1.76 -10.83 11.01
CA ASN A 35 2.50 -10.51 9.81
C ASN A 35 1.51 -10.17 8.69
N ILE A 36 1.59 -8.94 8.17
CA ILE A 36 0.79 -8.46 7.05
C ILE A 36 1.45 -8.84 5.74
N ALA A 37 2.74 -8.56 5.61
CA ALA A 37 3.55 -8.88 4.43
C ALA A 37 5.00 -9.09 4.85
N SER A 38 5.76 -9.80 4.02
CA SER A 38 7.18 -10.07 4.22
C SER A 38 7.94 -9.83 2.92
N ASN A 39 9.24 -9.53 3.02
CA ASN A 39 10.12 -9.27 1.89
C ASN A 39 9.63 -8.10 1.03
N ILE A 40 9.17 -7.04 1.70
CA ILE A 40 8.72 -5.79 1.05
C ILE A 40 9.85 -4.77 1.05
N ASP A 41 9.93 -4.00 -0.03
CA ASP A 41 10.94 -2.95 -0.21
C ASP A 41 10.39 -1.60 0.25
N GLN A 42 9.07 -1.36 0.06
CA GLN A 42 8.45 -0.05 0.29
C GLN A 42 7.11 -0.15 0.98
N LEU A 43 6.81 0.85 1.82
CA LEU A 43 5.51 1.06 2.45
C LEU A 43 4.86 2.32 1.90
N VAL A 44 3.82 2.17 1.10
CA VAL A 44 3.04 3.28 0.54
C VAL A 44 1.92 3.62 1.51
N ILE A 45 2.11 4.68 2.27
CA ILE A 45 1.14 5.20 3.24
C ILE A 45 0.19 6.12 2.49
N VAL A 46 -1.08 5.72 2.38
CA VAL A 46 -2.10 6.49 1.66
C VAL A 46 -2.97 7.23 2.66
N ALA A 47 -3.05 8.56 2.52
CA ALA A 47 -3.94 9.42 3.28
C ALA A 47 -4.73 10.31 2.32
N ALA A 48 -5.95 10.68 2.67
CA ALA A 48 -6.74 11.64 1.88
C ALA A 48 -6.49 13.06 2.39
N ALA A 49 -6.48 14.06 1.51
CA ALA A 49 -6.47 15.46 1.91
C ALA A 49 -7.77 15.82 2.66
N ALA A 50 -8.90 15.25 2.19
CA ALA A 50 -10.22 15.37 2.81
C ALA A 50 -11.04 14.08 2.60
N ASN A 51 -12.08 13.89 3.38
CA ASN A 51 -13.09 12.81 3.28
C ASN A 51 -12.52 11.40 3.07
N PRO A 52 -11.91 10.80 4.11
CA PRO A 52 -11.85 11.25 5.51
C PRO A 52 -10.69 12.21 5.77
N GLU A 53 -10.79 12.99 6.84
CA GLU A 53 -9.67 13.82 7.30
C GLU A 53 -8.41 12.98 7.57
N PRO A 54 -7.22 13.50 7.25
CA PRO A 54 -5.97 12.78 7.45
C PRO A 54 -5.67 12.57 8.94
N ARG A 55 -5.35 11.33 9.31
CA ARG A 55 -5.04 10.95 10.69
C ARG A 55 -3.52 10.89 10.89
N ARG A 56 -2.92 12.00 11.33
CA ARG A 56 -1.46 12.08 11.57
C ARG A 56 -0.94 10.92 12.42
N GLY A 57 -1.56 10.63 13.56
CA GLY A 57 -1.12 9.54 14.43
C GLY A 57 -1.17 8.13 13.79
N LEU A 58 -1.94 7.93 12.72
CA LEU A 58 -1.89 6.71 11.94
C LEU A 58 -0.71 6.71 10.97
N ILE A 59 -0.44 7.86 10.32
CA ILE A 59 0.73 8.05 9.46
C ILE A 59 2.01 7.84 10.27
N ASP A 60 2.12 8.48 11.45
CA ASP A 60 3.27 8.35 12.35
C ASP A 60 3.54 6.88 12.72
N ARG A 61 2.50 6.13 13.07
CA ARG A 61 2.65 4.69 13.40
C ARG A 61 3.18 3.88 12.23
N PHE A 62 2.70 4.14 11.01
CA PHE A 62 3.21 3.45 9.82
C PHE A 62 4.66 3.84 9.52
N LEU A 63 5.03 5.12 9.69
CA LEU A 63 6.41 5.58 9.51
C LEU A 63 7.35 4.93 10.53
N VAL A 64 6.96 4.88 11.80
CA VAL A 64 7.76 4.19 12.85
C VAL A 64 7.95 2.72 12.47
N SER A 65 6.89 2.02 12.06
CA SER A 65 6.99 0.62 11.65
C SER A 65 7.92 0.45 10.45
N ALA A 66 7.80 1.31 9.43
CA ALA A 66 8.66 1.25 8.25
C ALA A 66 10.14 1.46 8.60
N PHE A 67 10.46 2.50 9.36
CA PHE A 67 11.84 2.80 9.76
C PHE A 67 12.44 1.72 10.67
N THR A 68 11.65 1.14 11.57
CA THR A 68 12.11 0.05 12.44
C THR A 68 12.51 -1.19 11.65
N GLU A 69 11.78 -1.50 10.58
CA GLU A 69 11.99 -2.69 9.75
C GLU A 69 12.92 -2.41 8.53
N GLY A 70 13.43 -1.18 8.40
CA GLY A 70 14.26 -0.80 7.25
C GLY A 70 13.51 -0.78 5.91
N ILE A 71 12.20 -0.50 5.95
CA ILE A 71 11.34 -0.42 4.78
C ILE A 71 11.24 1.05 4.36
N ASP A 72 11.40 1.35 3.06
CA ASP A 72 11.33 2.71 2.55
C ASP A 72 9.89 3.25 2.57
N PRO A 73 9.54 4.30 3.34
CA PRO A 73 8.21 4.86 3.35
C PRO A 73 7.98 5.87 2.22
N ILE A 74 6.80 5.81 1.61
CA ILE A 74 6.28 6.82 0.68
C ILE A 74 4.93 7.27 1.22
N LEU A 75 4.73 8.58 1.41
CA LEU A 75 3.44 9.16 1.77
C LEU A 75 2.73 9.67 0.51
N VAL A 76 1.54 9.15 0.24
CA VAL A 76 0.70 9.59 -0.89
C VAL A 76 -0.56 10.26 -0.36
N ILE A 77 -0.70 11.56 -0.63
CA ILE A 77 -1.91 12.32 -0.31
C ILE A 77 -2.84 12.27 -1.52
N THR A 78 -3.97 11.63 -1.35
CA THR A 78 -5.02 11.52 -2.37
C THR A 78 -6.07 12.60 -2.22
N LYS A 79 -7.01 12.67 -3.17
CA LYS A 79 -8.17 13.59 -3.16
C LYS A 79 -7.78 15.07 -3.06
N THR A 80 -6.67 15.44 -3.68
CA THR A 80 -6.22 16.83 -3.72
C THR A 80 -7.08 17.72 -4.65
N ASP A 81 -8.09 17.15 -5.27
CA ASP A 81 -9.19 17.85 -5.95
C ASP A 81 -10.25 18.39 -4.96
N LEU A 82 -10.34 17.81 -3.75
CA LEU A 82 -11.29 18.26 -2.72
C LEU A 82 -10.66 19.30 -1.79
N GLU A 83 -9.40 19.14 -1.44
CA GLU A 83 -8.65 20.04 -0.55
C GLU A 83 -7.16 19.94 -0.86
N GLU A 84 -6.42 21.03 -0.66
CA GLU A 84 -4.96 21.01 -0.82
C GLU A 84 -4.29 20.07 0.19
N ALA A 85 -3.09 19.59 -0.17
CA ALA A 85 -2.33 18.75 0.73
C ALA A 85 -2.06 19.48 2.06
N PRO A 86 -2.29 18.83 3.21
CA PRO A 86 -2.13 19.47 4.52
C PRO A 86 -0.69 19.93 4.77
N ASP A 87 -0.52 21.05 5.47
CA ASP A 87 0.80 21.64 5.76
C ASP A 87 1.75 20.69 6.51
N PHE A 88 1.24 19.76 7.29
CA PHE A 88 2.07 18.78 8.01
C PHE A 88 2.85 17.84 7.07
N VAL A 89 2.51 17.75 5.80
CA VAL A 89 3.26 16.96 4.81
C VAL A 89 4.71 17.44 4.73
N LYS A 90 4.94 18.75 4.82
CA LYS A 90 6.28 19.36 4.82
C LYS A 90 7.14 18.89 6.01
N GLU A 91 6.51 18.56 7.14
CA GLU A 91 7.21 18.02 8.30
C GLU A 91 7.78 16.63 7.98
N TYR A 92 7.01 15.78 7.30
CA TYR A 92 7.47 14.46 6.87
C TYR A 92 8.56 14.54 5.78
N GLU A 93 8.44 15.47 4.84
CA GLU A 93 9.49 15.74 3.86
C GLU A 93 10.81 16.14 4.54
N SER A 94 10.73 16.96 5.61
CA SER A 94 11.91 17.43 6.35
C SER A 94 12.70 16.30 7.04
N ILE A 95 12.06 15.16 7.33
CA ILE A 95 12.69 13.96 7.90
C ILE A 95 13.04 12.92 6.83
N GLY A 96 12.96 13.27 5.54
CA GLY A 96 13.38 12.44 4.42
C GLY A 96 12.30 11.49 3.88
N VAL A 97 11.05 11.62 4.30
CA VAL A 97 9.94 10.83 3.71
C VAL A 97 9.60 11.40 2.32
N LYS A 98 9.55 10.54 1.32
CA LYS A 98 9.07 10.93 0.00
C LYS A 98 7.56 11.15 0.05
N CYS A 99 7.10 12.37 -0.24
CA CYS A 99 5.70 12.74 -0.26
C CYS A 99 5.23 13.06 -1.67
N LEU A 100 4.06 12.54 -2.04
CA LEU A 100 3.42 12.78 -3.33
C LEU A 100 1.96 13.17 -3.11
N SER A 101 1.42 13.97 -4.01
CA SER A 101 0.01 14.38 -4.00
C SER A 101 -0.65 13.95 -5.30
N THR A 102 -1.87 13.42 -5.21
CA THR A 102 -2.61 12.97 -6.38
C THR A 102 -4.12 13.14 -6.23
N LYS A 103 -4.80 13.06 -7.36
CA LYS A 103 -6.27 13.08 -7.47
C LYS A 103 -6.71 12.03 -8.50
N ILE A 104 -8.02 11.78 -8.59
CA ILE A 104 -8.57 10.89 -9.62
C ILE A 104 -8.20 11.43 -11.02
N GLY A 105 -7.59 10.57 -11.84
CA GLY A 105 -7.11 10.93 -13.18
C GLY A 105 -5.89 11.87 -13.20
N GLY A 106 -5.26 12.10 -12.03
CA GLY A 106 -4.01 12.84 -11.94
C GLY A 106 -2.81 12.06 -12.47
N ASP A 107 -1.69 12.76 -12.64
CA ASP A 107 -0.44 12.14 -13.07
C ASP A 107 0.14 11.25 -11.95
N LEU A 108 0.45 10.01 -12.30
CA LEU A 108 1.06 9.02 -11.40
C LEU A 108 2.46 8.57 -11.88
N ASN A 109 3.05 9.23 -12.88
CA ASN A 109 4.32 8.83 -13.46
C ASN A 109 5.46 8.79 -12.43
N GLU A 110 5.51 9.76 -11.51
CA GLU A 110 6.51 9.80 -10.46
C GLU A 110 6.31 8.63 -9.48
N LEU A 111 5.09 8.39 -9.04
CA LEU A 111 4.78 7.26 -8.16
C LEU A 111 5.09 5.94 -8.84
N HIS A 112 4.68 5.77 -10.10
CA HIS A 112 4.98 4.58 -10.89
C HIS A 112 6.49 4.32 -10.97
N SER A 113 7.30 5.35 -11.23
CA SER A 113 8.76 5.25 -11.27
C SER A 113 9.36 4.81 -9.93
N LEU A 114 8.81 5.29 -8.80
CA LEU A 114 9.27 4.93 -7.46
C LEU A 114 8.93 3.47 -7.12
N LEU A 115 7.82 2.96 -7.62
CA LEU A 115 7.34 1.59 -7.39
C LEU A 115 7.98 0.55 -8.32
N ASN A 116 8.57 1.00 -9.42
CA ASN A 116 9.12 0.12 -10.44
C ASN A 116 10.32 -0.69 -9.90
N GLY A 117 10.33 -2.00 -10.12
CA GLY A 117 11.34 -2.93 -9.60
C GLY A 117 11.24 -3.19 -8.09
N LYS A 118 10.12 -2.85 -7.44
CA LYS A 118 9.92 -2.96 -6.00
C LYS A 118 8.68 -3.75 -5.62
N VAL A 119 8.75 -4.40 -4.47
CA VAL A 119 7.59 -4.98 -3.80
C VAL A 119 7.08 -3.97 -2.78
N SER A 120 5.93 -3.38 -3.04
CA SER A 120 5.36 -2.28 -2.26
C SER A 120 4.04 -2.66 -1.62
N VAL A 121 3.82 -2.25 -0.37
CA VAL A 121 2.57 -2.49 0.36
C VAL A 121 1.80 -1.18 0.52
N LEU A 122 0.51 -1.19 0.16
CA LEU A 122 -0.40 -0.07 0.37
C LEU A 122 -1.05 -0.19 1.76
N VAL A 123 -0.89 0.84 2.58
CA VAL A 123 -1.54 0.96 3.88
C VAL A 123 -2.27 2.30 4.01
N GLY A 124 -3.25 2.37 4.89
CA GLY A 124 -3.99 3.60 5.14
C GLY A 124 -5.41 3.31 5.61
N HIS A 125 -6.10 4.32 6.10
CA HIS A 125 -7.47 4.19 6.61
C HIS A 125 -8.46 3.80 5.49
N SER A 126 -9.62 3.26 5.88
CA SER A 126 -10.71 3.03 4.92
C SER A 126 -11.18 4.35 4.28
N GLY A 127 -11.51 4.31 2.99
CA GLY A 127 -12.00 5.48 2.26
C GLY A 127 -10.95 6.49 1.79
N VAL A 128 -9.66 6.30 2.08
CA VAL A 128 -8.60 7.21 1.61
C VAL A 128 -8.22 7.05 0.13
N GLY A 129 -8.81 6.09 -0.60
CA GLY A 129 -8.55 5.91 -2.02
C GLY A 129 -7.49 4.86 -2.37
N LYS A 130 -7.12 3.94 -1.45
CA LYS A 130 -6.17 2.85 -1.75
C LYS A 130 -6.57 2.01 -2.96
N SER A 131 -7.82 1.53 -3.01
CA SER A 131 -8.31 0.71 -4.13
C SER A 131 -8.34 1.47 -5.44
N THR A 132 -8.70 2.75 -5.41
CA THR A 132 -8.65 3.63 -6.58
C THR A 132 -7.22 3.78 -7.10
N LEU A 133 -6.26 4.03 -6.18
CA LEU A 133 -4.85 4.15 -6.53
C LEU A 133 -4.30 2.83 -7.08
N LEU A 134 -4.64 1.70 -6.46
CA LEU A 134 -4.28 0.37 -6.94
C LEU A 134 -4.78 0.13 -8.38
N ASN A 135 -6.06 0.39 -8.66
CA ASN A 135 -6.65 0.21 -9.98
C ASN A 135 -6.01 1.12 -11.05
N GLN A 136 -5.54 2.30 -10.66
CA GLN A 136 -4.83 3.20 -11.57
C GLN A 136 -3.41 2.70 -11.90
N LEU A 137 -2.75 2.04 -10.95
CA LEU A 137 -1.35 1.56 -11.07
C LEU A 137 -1.23 0.13 -11.59
N THR A 138 -2.32 -0.63 -11.60
CA THR A 138 -2.33 -2.04 -11.99
C THR A 138 -3.47 -2.32 -12.98
N GLU A 139 -3.55 -3.55 -13.49
CA GLU A 139 -4.71 -4.04 -14.27
C GLU A 139 -5.83 -4.60 -13.36
N ALA A 140 -5.73 -4.40 -12.04
CA ALA A 140 -6.79 -4.84 -11.13
C ALA A 140 -8.05 -3.99 -11.32
N ASP A 141 -9.19 -4.66 -11.36
CA ASP A 141 -10.52 -4.03 -11.35
C ASP A 141 -11.16 -4.31 -9.97
N ARG A 142 -10.74 -3.56 -8.96
CA ARG A 142 -11.36 -3.66 -7.63
C ARG A 142 -12.53 -2.70 -7.52
N GLU A 143 -13.66 -3.22 -6.99
CA GLU A 143 -14.79 -2.35 -6.63
C GLU A 143 -14.30 -1.25 -5.68
N THR A 144 -14.31 -0.03 -6.15
CA THR A 144 -14.09 1.16 -5.32
C THR A 144 -15.38 1.43 -4.57
N GLY A 145 -15.49 0.89 -3.35
CA GLY A 145 -16.69 1.08 -2.53
C GLY A 145 -16.80 2.53 -2.11
N ASP A 146 -17.85 3.22 -2.60
CA ASP A 146 -18.38 4.40 -1.93
C ASP A 146 -18.76 4.02 -0.50
N VAL A 147 -18.41 4.88 0.44
CA VAL A 147 -18.91 4.81 1.81
C VAL A 147 -20.42 5.00 1.74
N ASN A 148 -21.16 3.89 1.76
CA ASN A 148 -22.59 3.94 1.86
C ASN A 148 -22.97 4.46 3.26
N ASP A 149 -23.28 5.74 3.36
CA ASP A 149 -23.70 6.47 4.57
C ASP A 149 -25.02 5.96 5.18
N VAL A 150 -25.66 4.94 4.58
CA VAL A 150 -27.04 4.57 4.95
C VAL A 150 -27.16 3.37 5.90
N THR A 151 -26.14 2.52 6.08
CA THR A 151 -26.33 1.32 6.91
C THR A 151 -25.25 1.00 7.94
N GLY A 152 -24.18 1.78 8.10
CA GLY A 152 -23.18 1.56 9.15
C GLY A 152 -22.53 0.16 9.21
N ARG A 153 -22.79 -0.70 8.24
CA ARG A 153 -22.17 -2.02 8.08
C ARG A 153 -21.45 -2.09 6.77
N GLY A 154 -20.19 -1.67 6.81
CA GLY A 154 -19.24 -1.97 5.73
C GLY A 154 -19.20 -3.49 5.51
N ARG A 155 -19.63 -3.92 4.34
CA ARG A 155 -19.37 -5.29 3.89
C ARG A 155 -17.86 -5.41 3.76
N HIS A 156 -17.20 -6.10 4.69
CA HIS A 156 -15.77 -6.42 4.64
C HIS A 156 -15.49 -7.20 3.35
N THR A 157 -15.09 -6.49 2.32
CA THR A 157 -14.59 -7.08 1.09
C THR A 157 -13.11 -7.39 1.30
N SER A 158 -12.83 -8.66 1.50
CA SER A 158 -11.55 -9.35 1.67
C SER A 158 -10.79 -9.13 2.99
N SER A 159 -10.73 -10.20 3.76
CA SER A 159 -9.85 -10.38 4.92
C SER A 159 -8.43 -10.81 4.55
N SER A 160 -8.05 -10.80 3.27
CA SER A 160 -6.78 -11.31 2.77
C SER A 160 -6.01 -10.21 2.05
N ALA A 161 -4.70 -10.14 2.28
CA ALA A 161 -3.79 -9.33 1.48
C ALA A 161 -3.76 -9.88 0.04
N TYR A 162 -3.68 -8.98 -0.94
CA TYR A 162 -3.74 -9.31 -2.35
C TYR A 162 -2.60 -8.62 -3.10
N ALA A 163 -1.79 -9.39 -3.83
CA ALA A 163 -0.66 -8.88 -4.60
C ALA A 163 -1.01 -8.79 -6.10
N VAL A 164 -0.69 -7.67 -6.72
CA VAL A 164 -0.91 -7.40 -8.15
C VAL A 164 0.34 -6.82 -8.76
N ALA A 165 0.65 -7.23 -9.99
CA ALA A 165 1.75 -6.66 -10.75
C ALA A 165 1.46 -5.20 -11.15
N LEU A 166 2.48 -4.35 -11.11
CA LEU A 166 2.44 -3.00 -11.64
C LEU A 166 2.24 -3.09 -13.17
N LYS A 167 1.42 -2.22 -13.74
CA LYS A 167 1.22 -2.15 -15.20
C LYS A 167 2.18 -1.18 -15.84
N ASP A 168 2.36 -1.32 -17.17
CA ASP A 168 3.10 -0.35 -17.96
C ASP A 168 2.42 1.02 -17.96
N PHE A 169 3.23 2.08 -17.91
CA PHE A 169 2.78 3.45 -18.10
C PHE A 169 3.35 4.03 -19.40
N PRO A 170 2.75 5.09 -19.98
CA PRO A 170 3.29 5.74 -21.15
C PRO A 170 4.75 6.14 -21.00
N GLY A 171 5.63 5.51 -21.77
CA GLY A 171 7.08 5.73 -21.70
C GLY A 171 7.82 5.06 -20.55
N GLN A 172 7.15 4.24 -19.74
CA GLN A 172 7.72 3.52 -18.61
C GLN A 172 7.19 2.08 -18.57
N ASN A 173 8.03 1.10 -18.88
CA ASN A 173 7.66 -0.30 -18.73
C ASN A 173 7.83 -0.73 -17.29
N ALA A 174 6.88 -1.50 -16.78
CA ALA A 174 6.97 -2.09 -15.44
C ALA A 174 7.99 -3.24 -15.46
N ASP A 175 8.90 -3.27 -14.47
CA ASP A 175 9.75 -4.41 -14.23
C ASP A 175 8.92 -5.61 -13.75
N ALA A 176 9.29 -6.82 -14.16
CA ALA A 176 8.58 -8.05 -13.79
C ALA A 176 8.53 -8.31 -12.26
N ASN A 177 9.41 -7.66 -11.50
CA ASN A 177 9.45 -7.74 -10.04
C ASN A 177 8.68 -6.61 -9.34
N SER A 178 7.91 -5.80 -10.09
CA SER A 178 7.13 -4.69 -9.56
C SER A 178 5.76 -5.18 -9.06
N TRP A 179 5.57 -5.22 -7.75
CA TRP A 179 4.35 -5.73 -7.13
C TRP A 179 3.75 -4.74 -6.14
N LEU A 180 2.44 -4.61 -6.20
CA LEU A 180 1.65 -3.87 -5.21
C LEU A 180 0.82 -4.85 -4.38
N ILE A 181 0.93 -4.74 -3.07
CA ILE A 181 0.16 -5.54 -2.11
C ILE A 181 -0.85 -4.62 -1.44
N ASP A 182 -2.14 -4.88 -1.65
CA ASP A 182 -3.21 -4.19 -0.93
C ASP A 182 -3.52 -4.93 0.37
N THR A 183 -3.61 -4.19 1.45
CA THR A 183 -3.95 -4.72 2.76
C THR A 183 -5.37 -4.31 3.16
N PRO A 184 -6.12 -5.20 3.84
CA PRO A 184 -7.39 -4.82 4.43
C PRO A 184 -7.21 -3.63 5.37
N GLY A 185 -8.05 -2.59 5.24
CA GLY A 185 -8.02 -1.38 6.06
C GLY A 185 -8.60 -1.60 7.45
#